data_3600e7432928683553163b1e6ded3c89
#
_entry.id   3600e7432928683553163b1e6ded3c89
#
_cell.length_a   1.000
_cell.length_b   1.000
_cell.length_c   1.000
_cell.angle_alpha   90.00
_cell.angle_beta   90.00
_cell.angle_gamma   90.00
#
_symmetry.space_group_name_H-M   'P 1'
#
loop_
_entity.id
_entity.type
_entity.pdbx_description
1 polymer ?
#
loop_
_entity_poly.entity_id
_entity_poly.type
_entity_poly.pdbx_seq_one_letter_code
_entity_poly.pdbx_strand_id
1 'polypeptide(L)'
;YRVSVVLKYTALIAIAGHVLLIPLFTWLGVSTLALFDIVGLAIWVFVLFLNRAERHDVGFFLGFVEVVASAFMGVAVLGWRSGFHYYIIPTVLFLLVFPMWQDLSRLIAPILLCALYIALNLYSRTATPMVMVDPWALNLLNALNIIVLFVALSAFAHKYRVAVRIAERELREANRELDLLAGTDPLTGLLNRRHILERIEIEMSRLERGGKPFVLVMGDVDDFKSFNDQYGHECGDSALVYVSNLMTDSLRKLDRLARWGGDEFLILLPETDPEGGRVVAERAREAIE
;
A
#
# COMPACT_ATOMS: atom_id res chain seq x y z
N TYR A 1 2.33 -8.72 9.59
CA TYR A 1 2.03 -9.59 8.44
C TYR A 1 2.99 -9.39 7.26
N ARG A 2 3.22 -8.14 6.77
CA ARG A 2 4.05 -7.85 5.57
C ARG A 2 5.50 -8.26 5.74
N VAL A 3 6.10 -7.89 6.86
CA VAL A 3 7.51 -8.18 7.18
C VAL A 3 7.74 -9.69 7.26
N SER A 4 6.84 -10.42 7.95
CA SER A 4 6.91 -11.87 8.10
C SER A 4 6.89 -12.60 6.76
N VAL A 5 6.02 -12.18 5.83
CA VAL A 5 5.91 -12.79 4.50
C VAL A 5 7.18 -12.56 3.68
N VAL A 6 7.69 -11.32 3.65
CA VAL A 6 8.92 -10.99 2.92
C VAL A 6 10.10 -11.77 3.48
N LEU A 7 10.29 -11.76 4.80
CA LEU A 7 11.40 -12.46 5.46
C LEU A 7 11.35 -13.97 5.22
N LYS A 8 10.15 -14.57 5.26
CA LYS A 8 9.96 -16.00 4.96
C LYS A 8 10.42 -16.37 3.55
N TYR A 9 9.98 -15.63 2.55
CA TYR A 9 10.33 -15.96 1.15
C TYR A 9 11.80 -15.68 0.85
N THR A 10 12.38 -14.63 1.43
CA THR A 10 13.81 -14.38 1.33
C THR A 10 14.63 -15.52 1.92
N ALA A 11 14.27 -15.96 3.12
CA ALA A 11 14.94 -17.08 3.77
C ALA A 11 14.85 -18.37 2.95
N LEU A 12 13.70 -18.67 2.35
CA LEU A 12 13.54 -19.85 1.48
C LEU A 12 14.41 -19.77 0.22
N ILE A 13 14.51 -18.60 -0.40
CA ILE A 13 15.38 -18.38 -1.58
C ILE A 13 16.84 -18.54 -1.19
N ALA A 14 17.26 -17.95 -0.06
CA ALA A 14 18.63 -18.07 0.43
C ALA A 14 18.99 -19.51 0.80
N ILE A 15 18.11 -20.23 1.49
CA ILE A 15 18.27 -21.67 1.79
C ILE A 15 18.47 -22.46 0.50
N ALA A 16 17.64 -22.25 -0.52
CA ALA A 16 17.78 -22.93 -1.80
C ALA A 16 19.12 -22.59 -2.48
N GLY A 17 19.58 -21.34 -2.39
CA GLY A 17 20.89 -20.92 -2.89
C GLY A 17 22.04 -21.67 -2.21
N HIS A 18 22.08 -21.70 -0.87
CA HIS A 18 23.13 -22.41 -0.13
C HIS A 18 23.11 -23.92 -0.39
N VAL A 19 21.91 -24.55 -0.46
CA VAL A 19 21.78 -25.99 -0.79
C VAL A 19 22.37 -26.32 -2.18
N LEU A 20 22.26 -25.39 -3.13
CA LEU A 20 22.86 -25.57 -4.48
C LEU A 20 24.37 -25.28 -4.49
N LEU A 21 24.82 -24.25 -3.75
CA LEU A 21 26.22 -23.81 -3.76
C LEU A 21 27.15 -24.74 -2.96
N ILE A 22 26.72 -25.34 -1.86
CA ILE A 22 27.52 -26.24 -1.03
C ILE A 22 28.12 -27.42 -1.87
N PRO A 23 27.31 -28.22 -2.60
CA PRO A 23 27.88 -29.30 -3.42
C PRO A 23 28.73 -28.77 -4.58
N LEU A 24 28.36 -27.60 -5.15
CA LEU A 24 29.14 -26.98 -6.21
C LEU A 24 30.52 -26.56 -5.73
N PHE A 25 30.64 -25.89 -4.57
CA PHE A 25 31.93 -25.50 -4.00
C PHE A 25 32.77 -26.72 -3.56
N THR A 26 32.10 -27.75 -3.03
CA THR A 26 32.79 -28.99 -2.68
C THR A 26 33.38 -29.66 -3.95
N TRP A 27 32.63 -29.70 -5.04
CA TRP A 27 33.09 -30.23 -6.31
C TRP A 27 34.21 -29.40 -6.94
N LEU A 28 34.16 -28.06 -6.84
CA LEU A 28 35.19 -27.15 -7.30
C LEU A 28 36.45 -27.11 -6.39
N GLY A 29 36.45 -27.84 -5.28
CA GLY A 29 37.57 -27.84 -4.32
C GLY A 29 37.70 -26.57 -3.49
N VAL A 30 36.64 -25.70 -3.43
CA VAL A 30 36.64 -24.44 -2.69
C VAL A 30 36.04 -24.67 -1.28
N SER A 31 36.74 -25.45 -0.47
CA SER A 31 36.26 -25.89 0.85
C SER A 31 35.89 -24.72 1.79
N THR A 32 36.61 -23.61 1.68
CA THR A 32 36.34 -22.40 2.49
C THR A 32 34.93 -21.86 2.26
N LEU A 33 34.48 -21.76 1.01
CA LEU A 33 33.12 -21.29 0.69
C LEU A 33 32.09 -22.38 0.99
N ALA A 34 32.39 -23.64 0.77
CA ALA A 34 31.47 -24.73 1.14
C ALA A 34 31.17 -24.71 2.66
N LEU A 35 32.18 -24.53 3.49
CA LEU A 35 32.01 -24.39 4.94
C LEU A 35 31.24 -23.13 5.33
N PHE A 36 31.54 -22.01 4.68
CA PHE A 36 30.85 -20.74 4.89
C PHE A 36 29.35 -20.86 4.56
N ASP A 37 29.02 -21.51 3.44
CA ASP A 37 27.63 -21.75 3.00
C ASP A 37 26.85 -22.69 3.94
N ILE A 38 27.52 -23.66 4.59
CA ILE A 38 26.88 -24.48 5.63
C ILE A 38 26.46 -23.60 6.81
N VAL A 39 27.30 -22.67 7.23
CA VAL A 39 26.98 -21.70 8.29
C VAL A 39 25.84 -20.77 7.84
N GLY A 40 25.90 -20.26 6.62
CA GLY A 40 24.83 -19.45 6.03
C GLY A 40 23.49 -20.17 5.99
N LEU A 41 23.48 -21.43 5.56
CA LEU A 41 22.30 -22.28 5.58
C LEU A 41 21.70 -22.40 7.02
N ALA A 42 22.54 -22.64 8.01
CA ALA A 42 22.09 -22.71 9.41
C ALA A 42 21.49 -21.38 9.89
N ILE A 43 22.11 -20.23 9.53
CA ILE A 43 21.59 -18.90 9.83
C ILE A 43 20.21 -18.71 9.20
N TRP A 44 20.02 -19.04 7.94
CA TRP A 44 18.74 -18.85 7.27
C TRP A 44 17.62 -19.77 7.77
N VAL A 45 17.96 -21.00 8.17
CA VAL A 45 17.01 -21.88 8.88
C VAL A 45 16.63 -21.28 10.24
N PHE A 46 17.59 -20.70 10.95
CA PHE A 46 17.32 -20.00 12.22
C PHE A 46 16.47 -18.71 12.01
N VAL A 47 16.71 -17.98 10.93
CA VAL A 47 15.86 -16.84 10.51
C VAL A 47 14.41 -17.28 10.29
N LEU A 48 14.14 -18.44 9.71
CA LEU A 48 12.77 -18.97 9.60
C LEU A 48 12.15 -19.27 10.96
N PHE A 49 12.94 -19.80 11.90
CA PHE A 49 12.49 -20.03 13.27
C PHE A 49 12.15 -18.70 13.97
N LEU A 50 13.04 -17.70 13.89
CA LEU A 50 12.81 -16.35 14.44
C LEU A 50 11.57 -15.70 13.83
N ASN A 51 11.37 -15.86 12.53
CA ASN A 51 10.19 -15.34 11.84
C ASN A 51 8.88 -15.96 12.34
N ARG A 52 8.88 -17.27 12.67
CA ARG A 52 7.74 -17.94 13.32
C ARG A 52 7.53 -17.49 14.76
N ALA A 53 8.61 -17.14 15.47
CA ALA A 53 8.58 -16.62 16.83
C ALA A 53 8.29 -15.11 16.90
N GLU A 54 7.86 -14.50 15.78
CA GLU A 54 7.55 -13.06 15.63
C GLU A 54 8.73 -12.11 15.92
N ARG A 55 9.96 -12.62 15.98
CA ARG A 55 11.20 -11.86 16.17
C ARG A 55 11.78 -11.44 14.83
N HIS A 56 10.97 -10.70 14.04
CA HIS A 56 11.30 -10.34 12.66
C HIS A 56 12.51 -9.41 12.55
N ASP A 57 12.72 -8.56 13.55
CA ASP A 57 13.84 -7.64 13.68
C ASP A 57 15.19 -8.35 13.73
N VAL A 58 15.30 -9.32 14.64
CA VAL A 58 16.53 -10.12 14.81
C VAL A 58 16.77 -10.98 13.55
N GLY A 59 15.69 -11.60 13.03
CA GLY A 59 15.78 -12.40 11.81
C GLY A 59 16.25 -11.59 10.59
N PHE A 60 15.74 -10.38 10.44
CA PHE A 60 16.17 -9.47 9.39
C PHE A 60 17.65 -9.09 9.53
N PHE A 61 18.06 -8.68 10.73
CA PHE A 61 19.45 -8.27 10.97
C PHE A 61 20.44 -9.41 10.70
N LEU A 62 20.15 -10.63 11.15
CA LEU A 62 20.96 -11.81 10.88
C LEU A 62 21.06 -12.11 9.40
N GLY A 63 19.94 -12.11 8.68
CA GLY A 63 19.93 -12.33 7.24
C GLY A 63 20.67 -11.24 6.46
N PHE A 64 20.55 -9.98 6.88
CA PHE A 64 21.29 -8.87 6.31
C PHE A 64 22.81 -9.03 6.46
N VAL A 65 23.25 -9.34 7.67
CA VAL A 65 24.69 -9.56 7.96
C VAL A 65 25.22 -10.73 7.15
N GLU A 66 24.46 -11.81 7.06
CA GLU A 66 24.83 -12.99 6.29
C GLU A 66 25.00 -12.68 4.80
N VAL A 67 24.04 -12.00 4.16
CA VAL A 67 24.13 -11.64 2.73
C VAL A 67 25.34 -10.75 2.43
N VAL A 68 25.62 -9.77 3.30
CA VAL A 68 26.80 -8.90 3.15
C VAL A 68 28.08 -9.71 3.33
N ALA A 69 28.14 -10.60 4.31
CA ALA A 69 29.28 -11.47 4.54
C ALA A 69 29.51 -12.45 3.37
N SER A 70 28.43 -13.02 2.81
CA SER A 70 28.49 -13.89 1.61
C SER A 70 29.04 -13.14 0.41
N ALA A 71 28.59 -11.90 0.18
CA ALA A 71 29.12 -11.08 -0.91
C ALA A 71 30.64 -10.82 -0.75
N PHE A 72 31.07 -10.46 0.48
CA PHE A 72 32.48 -10.23 0.79
C PHE A 72 33.32 -11.50 0.62
N MET A 73 32.89 -12.61 1.23
CA MET A 73 33.62 -13.88 1.18
C MET A 73 33.71 -14.42 -0.25
N GLY A 74 32.63 -14.37 -1.03
CA GLY A 74 32.65 -14.78 -2.42
C GLY A 74 33.64 -13.99 -3.27
N VAL A 75 33.70 -12.66 -3.09
CA VAL A 75 34.66 -11.80 -3.79
C VAL A 75 36.11 -12.02 -3.30
N ALA A 76 36.33 -12.16 -2.00
CA ALA A 76 37.67 -12.37 -1.44
C ALA A 76 38.27 -13.71 -1.87
N VAL A 77 37.45 -14.76 -1.90
CA VAL A 77 37.93 -16.14 -2.23
C VAL A 77 38.04 -16.33 -3.73
N LEU A 78 37.06 -15.95 -4.55
CA LEU A 78 36.97 -16.23 -5.98
C LEU A 78 37.20 -15.03 -6.90
N GLY A 79 37.23 -13.81 -6.31
CA GLY A 79 37.36 -12.58 -7.07
C GLY A 79 36.03 -12.02 -7.59
N TRP A 80 36.10 -10.81 -8.15
CA TRP A 80 34.94 -10.06 -8.66
C TRP A 80 34.15 -10.80 -9.73
N ARG A 81 34.83 -11.53 -10.60
CA ARG A 81 34.20 -12.28 -11.72
C ARG A 81 33.21 -13.38 -11.26
N SER A 82 33.25 -13.79 -10.00
CA SER A 82 32.32 -14.79 -9.45
C SER A 82 30.88 -14.27 -9.35
N GLY A 83 30.64 -12.93 -9.30
CA GLY A 83 29.30 -12.33 -9.25
C GLY A 83 28.69 -12.23 -7.85
N PHE A 84 29.34 -12.64 -6.76
CA PHE A 84 28.80 -12.61 -5.41
C PHE A 84 28.48 -11.19 -4.91
N HIS A 85 29.18 -10.18 -5.42
CA HIS A 85 28.91 -8.76 -5.12
C HIS A 85 27.48 -8.31 -5.51
N TYR A 86 26.82 -9.01 -6.42
CA TYR A 86 25.43 -8.70 -6.79
C TYR A 86 24.44 -8.84 -5.64
N TYR A 87 24.74 -9.65 -4.62
CA TYR A 87 23.84 -9.83 -3.46
C TYR A 87 23.68 -8.56 -2.60
N ILE A 88 24.61 -7.61 -2.70
CA ILE A 88 24.48 -6.30 -2.04
C ILE A 88 23.34 -5.47 -2.64
N ILE A 89 23.04 -5.63 -3.94
CA ILE A 89 22.02 -4.80 -4.63
C ILE A 89 20.60 -5.03 -4.07
N PRO A 90 20.07 -6.26 -3.97
CA PRO A 90 18.74 -6.48 -3.42
C PRO A 90 18.62 -6.15 -1.94
N THR A 91 19.71 -6.13 -1.16
CA THR A 91 19.66 -5.75 0.26
C THR A 91 19.24 -4.31 0.47
N VAL A 92 19.49 -3.41 -0.49
CA VAL A 92 18.99 -2.03 -0.46
C VAL A 92 17.47 -1.99 -0.44
N LEU A 93 16.81 -2.82 -1.27
CA LEU A 93 15.34 -2.89 -1.31
C LEU A 93 14.76 -3.43 0.01
N PHE A 94 15.45 -4.38 0.63
CA PHE A 94 15.05 -4.89 1.96
C PHE A 94 15.09 -3.81 3.02
N LEU A 95 16.14 -2.98 3.04
CA LEU A 95 16.26 -1.87 3.99
C LEU A 95 15.13 -0.84 3.83
N LEU A 96 14.71 -0.55 2.60
CA LEU A 96 13.64 0.42 2.32
C LEU A 96 12.26 -0.06 2.78
N VAL A 97 12.02 -1.37 2.79
CA VAL A 97 10.71 -1.95 3.14
C VAL A 97 10.58 -2.21 4.64
N PHE A 98 11.70 -2.33 5.36
CA PHE A 98 11.69 -2.69 6.77
C PHE A 98 11.30 -1.51 7.68
N PRO A 99 10.23 -1.62 8.51
CA PRO A 99 9.68 -0.48 9.25
C PRO A 99 10.50 -0.03 10.46
N MET A 100 11.55 -0.79 10.85
CA MET A 100 12.36 -0.50 12.05
C MET A 100 13.24 0.73 11.96
N TRP A 101 13.45 1.26 10.75
CA TRP A 101 14.36 2.37 10.54
C TRP A 101 13.59 3.69 10.52
N GLN A 102 14.03 4.65 11.34
CA GLN A 102 13.55 6.03 11.28
C GLN A 102 14.00 6.69 9.97
N ASP A 103 13.34 7.74 9.55
CA ASP A 103 13.50 8.31 8.20
C ASP A 103 14.96 8.60 7.79
N LEU A 104 15.79 9.08 8.71
CA LEU A 104 17.21 9.37 8.42
C LEU A 104 18.03 8.09 8.17
N SER A 105 17.78 7.02 8.91
CA SER A 105 18.51 5.75 8.73
C SER A 105 18.14 5.05 7.43
N ARG A 106 16.93 5.25 6.91
CA ARG A 106 16.52 4.76 5.58
C ARG A 106 17.33 5.36 4.44
N LEU A 107 17.84 6.57 4.60
CA LEU A 107 18.71 7.22 3.62
C LEU A 107 20.19 6.85 3.81
N ILE A 108 20.65 6.73 5.05
CA ILE A 108 22.05 6.46 5.36
C ILE A 108 22.44 5.03 4.99
N ALA A 109 21.61 4.04 5.29
CA ALA A 109 21.93 2.63 5.07
C ALA A 109 22.20 2.26 3.59
N PRO A 110 21.41 2.70 2.60
CA PRO A 110 21.74 2.52 1.19
C PRO A 110 23.05 3.19 0.76
N ILE A 111 23.38 4.38 1.33
CA ILE A 111 24.63 5.09 1.05
C ILE A 111 25.81 4.27 1.56
N LEU A 112 25.71 3.73 2.78
CA LEU A 112 26.75 2.86 3.35
C LEU A 112 26.94 1.57 2.55
N LEU A 113 25.85 0.95 2.07
CA LEU A 113 25.93 -0.21 1.19
C LEU A 113 26.55 0.13 -0.16
N CYS A 114 26.25 1.28 -0.72
CA CYS A 114 26.90 1.78 -1.94
C CYS A 114 28.40 1.99 -1.71
N ALA A 115 28.79 2.62 -0.62
CA ALA A 115 30.18 2.79 -0.24
C ALA A 115 30.91 1.44 -0.04
N LEU A 116 30.26 0.49 0.62
CA LEU A 116 30.75 -0.87 0.79
C LEU A 116 30.95 -1.58 -0.56
N TYR A 117 29.98 -1.48 -1.48
CA TYR A 117 30.08 -2.04 -2.81
C TYR A 117 31.27 -1.45 -3.59
N ILE A 118 31.45 -0.12 -3.54
CA ILE A 118 32.59 0.57 -4.17
C ILE A 118 33.90 0.11 -3.53
N ALA A 119 33.97 0.04 -2.19
CA ALA A 119 35.16 -0.42 -1.49
C ALA A 119 35.53 -1.86 -1.86
N LEU A 120 34.52 -2.76 -1.95
CA LEU A 120 34.72 -4.15 -2.38
C LEU A 120 35.20 -4.25 -3.84
N ASN A 121 34.69 -3.37 -4.72
CA ASN A 121 35.16 -3.29 -6.11
C ASN A 121 36.63 -2.83 -6.17
N LEU A 122 37.00 -1.78 -5.43
CA LEU A 122 38.40 -1.29 -5.37
C LEU A 122 39.33 -2.34 -4.79
N TYR A 123 38.94 -3.00 -3.69
CA TYR A 123 39.67 -4.13 -3.13
C TYR A 123 39.95 -5.21 -4.14
N SER A 124 38.93 -5.61 -4.91
CA SER A 124 39.05 -6.68 -5.91
C SER A 124 40.00 -6.37 -7.08
N ARG A 125 40.31 -5.09 -7.31
CA ARG A 125 41.30 -4.68 -8.36
C ARG A 125 42.75 -4.85 -7.91
N THR A 126 43.01 -4.87 -6.61
CA THR A 126 44.38 -4.94 -6.03
C THR A 126 44.64 -6.30 -5.39
N ALA A 127 43.61 -6.97 -4.89
CA ALA A 127 43.73 -8.27 -4.23
C ALA A 127 43.66 -9.41 -5.25
N THR A 128 44.54 -10.40 -5.09
CA THR A 128 44.45 -11.67 -5.82
C THR A 128 43.41 -12.58 -5.12
N PRO A 129 42.59 -13.31 -5.87
CA PRO A 129 41.66 -14.30 -5.28
C PRO A 129 42.44 -15.34 -4.47
N MET A 130 41.87 -15.78 -3.35
CA MET A 130 42.49 -16.79 -2.48
C MET A 130 42.55 -18.16 -3.16
N VAL A 131 41.58 -18.44 -4.03
CA VAL A 131 41.49 -19.71 -4.75
C VAL A 131 41.36 -19.42 -6.25
N MET A 132 42.25 -20.05 -7.05
CA MET A 132 42.16 -19.97 -8.50
C MET A 132 41.27 -21.09 -9.01
N VAL A 133 40.17 -20.71 -9.69
CA VAL A 133 39.20 -21.62 -10.28
C VAL A 133 39.20 -21.39 -11.78
N ASP A 134 38.90 -22.44 -12.53
CA ASP A 134 38.84 -22.39 -13.99
C ASP A 134 37.87 -21.27 -14.48
N PRO A 135 38.24 -20.53 -15.54
CA PRO A 135 37.44 -19.44 -16.07
C PRO A 135 35.98 -19.83 -16.42
N TRP A 136 35.75 -21.04 -16.88
CA TRP A 136 34.41 -21.55 -17.21
C TRP A 136 33.54 -21.64 -15.94
N ALA A 137 34.10 -22.09 -14.81
CA ALA A 137 33.38 -22.23 -13.56
C ALA A 137 33.04 -20.85 -12.97
N LEU A 138 33.95 -19.86 -13.08
CA LEU A 138 33.64 -18.46 -12.69
C LEU A 138 32.53 -17.86 -13.56
N ASN A 139 32.53 -18.11 -14.86
CA ASN A 139 31.47 -17.66 -15.76
C ASN A 139 30.11 -18.31 -15.42
N LEU A 140 30.14 -19.61 -15.11
CA LEU A 140 28.94 -20.32 -14.66
C LEU A 140 28.40 -19.74 -13.36
N LEU A 141 29.25 -19.53 -12.33
CA LEU A 141 28.88 -18.90 -11.06
C LEU A 141 28.31 -17.51 -11.28
N ASN A 142 28.96 -16.70 -12.11
CA ASN A 142 28.46 -15.36 -12.42
C ASN A 142 27.07 -15.41 -13.07
N ALA A 143 26.85 -16.28 -14.04
CA ALA A 143 25.55 -16.48 -14.70
C ALA A 143 24.49 -16.93 -13.70
N LEU A 144 24.80 -17.88 -12.82
CA LEU A 144 23.89 -18.34 -11.75
C LEU A 144 23.54 -17.19 -10.78
N ASN A 145 24.52 -16.39 -10.34
CA ASN A 145 24.30 -15.27 -9.46
C ASN A 145 23.45 -14.16 -10.11
N ILE A 146 23.60 -13.92 -11.43
CA ILE A 146 22.73 -13.02 -12.18
C ILE A 146 21.30 -13.57 -12.21
N ILE A 147 21.10 -14.85 -12.48
CA ILE A 147 19.78 -15.47 -12.48
C ILE A 147 19.13 -15.34 -11.10
N VAL A 148 19.86 -15.66 -10.03
CA VAL A 148 19.37 -15.53 -8.65
C VAL A 148 18.97 -14.08 -8.34
N LEU A 149 19.78 -13.10 -8.76
CA LEU A 149 19.47 -11.68 -8.59
C LEU A 149 18.14 -11.32 -9.26
N PHE A 150 17.95 -11.68 -10.54
CA PHE A 150 16.73 -11.36 -11.27
C PHE A 150 15.51 -12.08 -10.68
N VAL A 151 15.64 -13.33 -10.27
CA VAL A 151 14.56 -14.06 -9.59
C VAL A 151 14.21 -13.41 -8.25
N ALA A 152 15.21 -13.06 -7.44
CA ALA A 152 15.01 -12.39 -6.15
C ALA A 152 14.32 -11.02 -6.32
N LEU A 153 14.78 -10.19 -7.25
CA LEU A 153 14.19 -8.87 -7.54
C LEU A 153 12.74 -9.01 -8.06
N SER A 154 12.48 -9.97 -8.94
CA SER A 154 11.15 -10.23 -9.50
C SER A 154 10.18 -10.72 -8.41
N ALA A 155 10.61 -11.66 -7.59
CA ALA A 155 9.83 -12.18 -6.47
C ALA A 155 9.52 -11.08 -5.45
N PHE A 156 10.52 -10.25 -5.11
CA PHE A 156 10.36 -9.10 -4.23
C PHE A 156 9.34 -8.10 -4.80
N ALA A 157 9.51 -7.67 -6.05
CA ALA A 157 8.63 -6.72 -6.71
C ALA A 157 7.18 -7.25 -6.80
N HIS A 158 7.01 -8.55 -7.08
CA HIS A 158 5.69 -9.19 -7.10
C HIS A 158 5.04 -9.16 -5.70
N LYS A 159 5.74 -9.60 -4.67
CA LYS A 159 5.23 -9.62 -3.29
C LYS A 159 4.94 -8.23 -2.75
N TYR A 160 5.80 -7.26 -3.06
CA TYR A 160 5.58 -5.86 -2.69
C TYR A 160 4.30 -5.30 -3.31
N ARG A 161 4.08 -5.51 -4.62
CA ARG A 161 2.84 -5.10 -5.30
C ARG A 161 1.59 -5.73 -4.69
N VAL A 162 1.65 -7.03 -4.34
CA VAL A 162 0.52 -7.70 -3.68
C VAL A 162 0.24 -7.06 -2.31
N ALA A 163 1.28 -6.81 -1.51
CA ALA A 163 1.14 -6.19 -0.21
C ALA A 163 0.57 -4.76 -0.27
N VAL A 164 0.99 -3.95 -1.26
CA VAL A 164 0.44 -2.61 -1.49
C VAL A 164 -1.04 -2.67 -1.85
N ARG A 165 -1.42 -3.55 -2.80
CA ARG A 165 -2.84 -3.71 -3.20
C ARG A 165 -3.76 -4.12 -2.03
N ILE A 166 -3.29 -5.01 -1.16
CA ILE A 166 -4.07 -5.40 0.03
C ILE A 166 -4.28 -4.19 0.94
N ALA A 167 -3.22 -3.42 1.23
CA ALA A 167 -3.33 -2.23 2.06
C ALA A 167 -4.25 -1.14 1.49
N GLU A 168 -4.20 -0.93 0.16
CA GLU A 168 -5.10 0.02 -0.50
C GLU A 168 -6.57 -0.43 -0.40
N ARG A 169 -6.84 -1.74 -0.49
CA ARG A 169 -8.19 -2.28 -0.30
C ARG A 169 -8.69 -2.07 1.12
N GLU A 170 -7.91 -2.48 2.12
CA GLU A 170 -8.25 -2.28 3.53
C GLU A 170 -8.52 -0.81 3.85
N LEU A 171 -7.70 0.10 3.33
CA LEU A 171 -7.90 1.55 3.51
C LEU A 171 -9.19 2.04 2.86
N ARG A 172 -9.49 1.59 1.63
CA ARG A 172 -10.73 1.95 0.93
C ARG A 172 -11.97 1.40 1.64
N GLU A 173 -11.90 0.18 2.18
CA GLU A 173 -12.98 -0.42 2.96
C GLU A 173 -13.22 0.36 4.27
N ALA A 174 -12.15 0.68 5.01
CA ALA A 174 -12.24 1.49 6.21
C ALA A 174 -12.81 2.90 5.93
N ASN A 175 -12.37 3.56 4.85
CA ASN A 175 -12.93 4.85 4.46
C ASN A 175 -14.41 4.75 4.08
N ARG A 176 -14.83 3.71 3.34
CA ARG A 176 -16.25 3.47 3.05
C ARG A 176 -17.08 3.27 4.31
N GLU A 177 -16.53 2.55 5.29
CA GLU A 177 -17.22 2.34 6.56
C GLU A 177 -17.37 3.65 7.34
N LEU A 178 -16.35 4.51 7.35
CA LEU A 178 -16.42 5.86 7.92
C LEU A 178 -17.45 6.73 7.19
N ASP A 179 -17.48 6.74 5.86
CA ASP A 179 -18.49 7.44 5.05
C ASP A 179 -19.91 6.93 5.34
N LEU A 180 -20.05 5.62 5.58
CA LEU A 180 -21.32 5.03 5.97
C LEU A 180 -21.76 5.47 7.38
N LEU A 181 -20.85 5.72 8.31
CA LEU A 181 -21.14 6.17 9.66
C LEU A 181 -21.38 7.68 9.73
N ALA A 182 -20.80 8.46 8.83
CA ALA A 182 -20.87 9.92 8.86
C ALA A 182 -22.31 10.47 8.70
N GLY A 183 -23.22 9.74 8.03
CA GLY A 183 -24.62 10.16 7.86
C GLY A 183 -24.81 11.39 6.96
N THR A 184 -23.74 12.07 6.58
CA THR A 184 -23.72 13.29 5.77
C THR A 184 -22.97 13.11 4.46
N ASP A 185 -23.31 13.90 3.45
CA ASP A 185 -22.58 14.02 2.20
C ASP A 185 -21.29 14.83 2.44
N PRO A 186 -20.10 14.33 2.06
CA PRO A 186 -18.83 14.99 2.38
C PRO A 186 -18.59 16.32 1.65
N LEU A 187 -19.28 16.56 0.52
CA LEU A 187 -19.15 17.80 -0.23
C LEU A 187 -20.04 18.91 0.34
N THR A 188 -21.32 18.59 0.56
CA THR A 188 -22.34 19.60 0.92
C THR A 188 -22.61 19.67 2.43
N GLY A 189 -22.19 18.67 3.22
CA GLY A 189 -22.53 18.56 4.64
C GLY A 189 -23.99 18.18 4.93
N LEU A 190 -24.84 18.06 3.91
CA LEU A 190 -26.22 17.63 4.01
C LEU A 190 -26.34 16.16 4.43
N LEU A 191 -27.53 15.70 4.80
CA LEU A 191 -27.76 14.27 4.97
C LEU A 191 -27.44 13.55 3.66
N ASN A 192 -26.82 12.39 3.75
CA ASN A 192 -26.66 11.52 2.59
C ASN A 192 -27.94 10.71 2.33
N ARG A 193 -28.01 10.08 1.14
CA ARG A 193 -29.14 9.26 0.70
C ARG A 193 -29.57 8.23 1.75
N ARG A 194 -28.64 7.59 2.43
CA ARG A 194 -28.96 6.57 3.43
C ARG A 194 -29.67 7.17 4.65
N HIS A 195 -29.10 8.23 5.16
CA HIS A 195 -29.61 8.85 6.40
C HIS A 195 -30.99 9.50 6.20
N ILE A 196 -31.26 10.08 5.01
CA ILE A 196 -32.60 10.59 4.71
C ILE A 196 -33.62 9.47 4.60
N LEU A 197 -33.25 8.29 4.03
CA LEU A 197 -34.13 7.12 4.00
C LEU A 197 -34.50 6.64 5.40
N GLU A 198 -33.53 6.58 6.33
CA GLU A 198 -33.80 6.24 7.73
C GLU A 198 -34.80 7.24 8.37
N ARG A 199 -34.67 8.53 8.03
CA ARG A 199 -35.62 9.56 8.50
C ARG A 199 -37.00 9.40 7.90
N ILE A 200 -37.10 9.02 6.64
CA ILE A 200 -38.38 8.73 5.96
C ILE A 200 -39.07 7.52 6.62
N GLU A 201 -38.33 6.46 6.94
CA GLU A 201 -38.89 5.29 7.65
C GLU A 201 -39.47 5.66 9.02
N ILE A 202 -38.82 6.58 9.74
CA ILE A 202 -39.34 7.10 11.01
C ILE A 202 -40.65 7.85 10.80
N GLU A 203 -40.75 8.72 9.78
CA GLU A 203 -41.99 9.46 9.49
C GLU A 203 -43.10 8.54 8.97
N MET A 204 -42.79 7.52 8.17
CA MET A 204 -43.75 6.48 7.78
C MET A 204 -44.33 5.75 9.00
N SER A 205 -43.46 5.31 9.90
CA SER A 205 -43.89 4.65 11.14
C SER A 205 -44.72 5.57 12.05
N ARG A 206 -44.49 6.90 11.99
CA ARG A 206 -45.28 7.90 12.68
C ARG A 206 -46.66 8.07 12.07
N LEU A 207 -46.73 8.12 10.74
CA LEU A 207 -47.99 8.20 9.99
C LEU A 207 -48.90 6.99 10.26
N GLU A 208 -48.32 5.78 10.25
CA GLU A 208 -49.06 4.53 10.56
C GLU A 208 -49.71 4.54 11.96
N ARG A 209 -49.12 5.25 12.91
CA ARG A 209 -49.64 5.40 14.26
C ARG A 209 -50.62 6.57 14.42
N GLY A 210 -51.14 7.12 13.30
CA GLY A 210 -52.08 8.22 13.29
C GLY A 210 -51.48 9.62 13.40
N GLY A 211 -50.16 9.74 13.10
CA GLY A 211 -49.48 11.03 13.00
C GLY A 211 -49.91 11.82 11.77
N LYS A 212 -49.43 13.06 11.67
CA LYS A 212 -49.68 13.94 10.54
C LYS A 212 -48.93 13.47 9.28
N PRO A 213 -49.40 13.81 8.08
CA PRO A 213 -48.73 13.46 6.82
C PRO A 213 -47.38 14.17 6.68
N PHE A 214 -46.50 13.64 5.86
CA PHE A 214 -45.26 14.27 5.43
C PHE A 214 -45.20 14.32 3.91
N VAL A 215 -44.34 15.21 3.39
CA VAL A 215 -44.09 15.37 1.94
C VAL A 215 -42.62 15.12 1.64
N LEU A 216 -42.37 14.51 0.50
CA LEU A 216 -41.05 14.38 -0.11
C LEU A 216 -41.00 15.25 -1.37
N VAL A 217 -39.95 16.07 -1.48
CA VAL A 217 -39.69 16.89 -2.67
C VAL A 217 -38.33 16.46 -3.23
N MET A 218 -38.33 16.02 -4.49
CA MET A 218 -37.11 15.75 -5.24
C MET A 218 -36.81 16.95 -6.13
N GLY A 219 -35.58 17.42 -6.09
CA GLY A 219 -35.06 18.48 -6.97
C GLY A 219 -33.77 18.05 -7.66
N ASP A 220 -33.53 18.61 -8.82
CA ASP A 220 -32.34 18.39 -9.62
C ASP A 220 -31.83 19.75 -10.11
N VAL A 221 -30.50 19.91 -10.25
CA VAL A 221 -29.90 21.16 -10.75
C VAL A 221 -29.86 21.14 -12.26
N ASP A 222 -30.65 22.03 -12.88
CA ASP A 222 -30.77 22.12 -14.32
C ASP A 222 -29.41 22.40 -14.97
N ASP A 223 -29.13 21.68 -16.08
CA ASP A 223 -27.95 21.83 -16.93
C ASP A 223 -26.60 21.67 -16.19
N PHE A 224 -26.58 21.03 -15.02
CA PHE A 224 -25.38 20.91 -14.18
C PHE A 224 -24.20 20.25 -14.93
N LYS A 225 -24.47 19.28 -15.80
CA LYS A 225 -23.42 18.67 -16.64
C LYS A 225 -22.80 19.70 -17.57
N SER A 226 -23.61 20.51 -18.25
CA SER A 226 -23.12 21.57 -19.14
C SER A 226 -22.30 22.62 -18.39
N PHE A 227 -22.70 22.93 -17.17
CA PHE A 227 -21.95 23.81 -16.26
C PHE A 227 -20.58 23.24 -15.94
N ASN A 228 -20.49 21.95 -15.58
CA ASN A 228 -19.22 21.27 -15.33
C ASN A 228 -18.31 21.23 -16.56
N ASP A 229 -18.89 20.94 -17.73
CA ASP A 229 -18.14 20.88 -18.99
C ASP A 229 -17.55 22.26 -19.37
N GLN A 230 -18.21 23.34 -18.97
CA GLN A 230 -17.78 24.71 -19.27
C GLN A 230 -16.79 25.27 -18.23
N TYR A 231 -17.02 25.03 -16.93
CA TYR A 231 -16.29 25.69 -15.83
C TYR A 231 -15.41 24.75 -15.00
N GLY A 232 -15.47 23.45 -15.27
CA GLY A 232 -14.72 22.41 -14.55
C GLY A 232 -15.41 21.93 -13.28
N HIS A 233 -15.02 20.72 -12.84
CA HIS A 233 -15.64 20.05 -11.71
C HIS A 233 -15.48 20.80 -10.36
N GLU A 234 -14.36 21.49 -10.15
CA GLU A 234 -14.16 22.26 -8.89
C GLU A 234 -15.16 23.42 -8.77
N CYS A 235 -15.51 24.03 -9.90
CA CYS A 235 -16.54 25.07 -9.95
C CYS A 235 -17.93 24.47 -9.72
N GLY A 236 -18.21 23.28 -10.31
CA GLY A 236 -19.45 22.55 -10.06
C GLY A 236 -19.62 22.11 -8.62
N ASP A 237 -18.59 21.64 -7.98
CA ASP A 237 -18.59 21.29 -6.54
C ASP A 237 -18.92 22.54 -5.68
N SER A 238 -18.33 23.67 -6.00
CA SER A 238 -18.63 24.96 -5.33
C SER A 238 -20.08 25.40 -5.54
N ALA A 239 -20.63 25.19 -6.75
CA ALA A 239 -22.02 25.49 -7.07
C ALA A 239 -22.98 24.61 -6.26
N LEU A 240 -22.70 23.29 -6.14
CA LEU A 240 -23.52 22.38 -5.31
C LEU A 240 -23.51 22.77 -3.83
N VAL A 241 -22.35 23.16 -3.30
CA VAL A 241 -22.26 23.68 -1.91
C VAL A 241 -23.08 24.95 -1.76
N TYR A 242 -23.00 25.88 -2.72
CA TYR A 242 -23.77 27.12 -2.70
C TYR A 242 -25.29 26.85 -2.73
N VAL A 243 -25.76 26.03 -3.68
CA VAL A 243 -27.16 25.61 -3.81
C VAL A 243 -27.64 24.93 -2.52
N SER A 244 -26.85 24.05 -1.93
CA SER A 244 -27.20 23.35 -0.68
C SER A 244 -27.40 24.29 0.48
N ASN A 245 -26.63 25.36 0.59
CA ASN A 245 -26.78 26.38 1.62
C ASN A 245 -28.06 27.20 1.42
N LEU A 246 -28.33 27.67 0.20
CA LEU A 246 -29.57 28.39 -0.13
C LEU A 246 -30.80 27.55 0.15
N MET A 247 -30.81 26.29 -0.25
CA MET A 247 -31.92 25.38 0.09
C MET A 247 -32.08 25.23 1.60
N THR A 248 -30.99 25.01 2.33
CA THR A 248 -31.04 24.86 3.80
C THR A 248 -31.63 26.08 4.47
N ASP A 249 -31.23 27.28 4.06
CA ASP A 249 -31.74 28.56 4.62
C ASP A 249 -33.23 28.77 4.32
N SER A 250 -33.75 28.16 3.24
CA SER A 250 -35.17 28.22 2.91
C SER A 250 -36.04 27.28 3.73
N LEU A 251 -35.45 26.33 4.48
CA LEU A 251 -36.16 25.26 5.21
C LEU A 251 -36.37 25.58 6.70
N ARG A 252 -37.36 24.91 7.28
CA ARG A 252 -37.63 24.98 8.74
C ARG A 252 -36.71 24.03 9.50
N LYS A 253 -36.55 24.25 10.79
CA LYS A 253 -35.70 23.38 11.66
C LYS A 253 -36.13 21.91 11.69
N LEU A 254 -37.41 21.58 11.42
CA LEU A 254 -37.94 20.22 11.37
C LEU A 254 -37.72 19.56 10.01
N ASP A 255 -37.57 20.34 8.94
CA ASP A 255 -37.35 19.85 7.59
C ASP A 255 -35.96 19.21 7.49
N ARG A 256 -35.78 18.28 6.58
CA ARG A 256 -34.49 17.62 6.35
C ARG A 256 -34.18 17.71 4.88
N LEU A 257 -32.94 18.12 4.59
CA LEU A 257 -32.39 18.18 3.26
C LEU A 257 -31.26 17.15 3.14
N ALA A 258 -31.24 16.45 2.03
CA ALA A 258 -30.20 15.48 1.69
C ALA A 258 -29.73 15.67 0.25
N ARG A 259 -28.48 15.37 0.01
CA ARG A 259 -27.97 15.12 -1.33
C ARG A 259 -28.27 13.67 -1.69
N TRP A 260 -29.16 13.47 -2.69
CA TRP A 260 -29.60 12.15 -3.09
C TRP A 260 -28.55 11.43 -3.98
N GLY A 261 -27.86 12.18 -4.82
CA GLY A 261 -26.76 11.72 -5.66
C GLY A 261 -26.44 12.73 -6.76
N GLY A 262 -25.17 12.89 -7.12
CA GLY A 262 -24.77 13.85 -8.17
C GLY A 262 -25.24 15.27 -7.87
N ASP A 263 -26.18 15.74 -8.68
CA ASP A 263 -26.84 17.02 -8.67
C ASP A 263 -28.28 16.98 -8.12
N GLU A 264 -28.72 15.81 -7.62
CA GLU A 264 -30.07 15.58 -7.08
C GLU A 264 -30.14 15.83 -5.57
N PHE A 265 -31.20 16.49 -5.13
CA PHE A 265 -31.50 16.80 -3.74
C PHE A 265 -32.86 16.25 -3.33
N LEU A 266 -33.01 15.79 -2.09
CA LEU A 266 -34.26 15.31 -1.51
C LEU A 266 -34.58 16.10 -0.23
N ILE A 267 -35.79 16.67 -0.18
CA ILE A 267 -36.31 17.34 1.02
C ILE A 267 -37.38 16.44 1.64
N LEU A 268 -37.31 16.20 2.93
CA LEU A 268 -38.34 15.59 3.75
C LEU A 268 -38.99 16.68 4.61
N LEU A 269 -40.29 16.85 4.45
CA LEU A 269 -41.10 17.82 5.15
C LEU A 269 -42.08 17.13 6.14
N PRO A 270 -41.71 16.91 7.38
CA PRO A 270 -42.61 16.34 8.38
C PRO A 270 -43.81 17.21 8.63
N GLU A 271 -44.96 16.62 9.03
CA GLU A 271 -46.19 17.29 9.41
C GLU A 271 -46.68 18.32 8.37
N THR A 272 -46.52 18.01 7.09
CA THR A 272 -46.79 18.90 5.96
C THR A 272 -47.75 18.22 5.02
N ASP A 273 -48.78 18.89 4.55
CA ASP A 273 -49.71 18.45 3.53
C ASP A 273 -49.17 18.74 2.10
N PRO A 274 -49.77 18.21 1.05
CA PRO A 274 -49.28 18.42 -0.30
C PRO A 274 -49.23 19.87 -0.75
N GLU A 275 -50.13 20.71 -0.33
CA GLU A 275 -50.10 22.16 -0.68
C GLU A 275 -48.98 22.90 0.04
N GLY A 276 -48.77 22.59 1.31
CA GLY A 276 -47.61 23.10 2.06
C GLY A 276 -46.29 22.65 1.46
N GLY A 277 -46.23 21.38 0.98
CA GLY A 277 -45.08 20.86 0.26
C GLY A 277 -44.77 21.64 -1.02
N ARG A 278 -45.80 21.98 -1.81
CA ARG A 278 -45.66 22.78 -3.03
C ARG A 278 -45.11 24.18 -2.73
N VAL A 279 -45.58 24.80 -1.66
CA VAL A 279 -45.10 26.15 -1.23
C VAL A 279 -43.62 26.10 -0.85
N VAL A 280 -43.19 25.06 -0.11
CA VAL A 280 -41.78 24.92 0.27
C VAL A 280 -40.89 24.61 -0.93
N ALA A 281 -41.35 23.76 -1.85
CA ALA A 281 -40.61 23.43 -3.08
C ALA A 281 -40.38 24.68 -3.93
N GLU A 282 -41.44 25.53 -4.13
CA GLU A 282 -41.31 26.74 -4.92
C GLU A 282 -40.41 27.78 -4.22
N ARG A 283 -40.51 27.94 -2.90
CA ARG A 283 -39.61 28.82 -2.15
C ARG A 283 -38.13 28.36 -2.26
N ALA A 284 -37.88 27.06 -2.21
CA ALA A 284 -36.53 26.54 -2.39
C ALA A 284 -36.00 26.78 -3.81
N ARG A 285 -36.86 26.63 -4.83
CA ARG A 285 -36.55 26.94 -6.23
C ARG A 285 -36.22 28.43 -6.43
N GLU A 286 -37.06 29.33 -5.95
CA GLU A 286 -36.86 30.78 -6.03
C GLU A 286 -35.60 31.27 -5.26
N ALA A 287 -35.19 30.57 -4.24
CA ALA A 287 -33.97 30.91 -3.49
C ALA A 287 -32.67 30.59 -4.29
N ILE A 288 -32.76 29.71 -5.30
CA ILE A 288 -31.62 29.29 -6.10
C ILE A 288 -31.51 30.12 -7.39
N GLU A 289 -32.65 30.59 -7.94
CA GLU A 289 -32.71 31.53 -9.08
C GLU A 289 -32.11 32.91 -8.73
#